data_b1a2e691932fb2d287de7fad376fac40
#
_entry.id   b1a2e691932fb2d287de7fad376fac40
#
_cell.length_a   1.000
_cell.length_b   1.000
_cell.length_c   1.000
_cell.angle_alpha   90.00
_cell.angle_beta   90.00
_cell.angle_gamma   90.00
#
_symmetry.space_group_name_H-M   'P 1'
#
loop_
_entity.id
_entity.type
_entity.pdbx_description
1 polymer ?
#
loop_
_entity_poly.entity_id
_entity_poly.type
_entity_poly.pdbx_seq_one_letter_code
_entity_poly.pdbx_strand_id
1 'polypeptide(L)'
;MAVTTYIVDKDGNQANAASVTKPSDRHFRGAWTLDGSVIAEDLATAKEIFKDKIREVRKPLLEAEDVVYMKALEADDATAKTNSVNKKKALRDAPAAKAITDAKTIAELKAAWDTSVLGASPYA
;
A
#
# COMPACT_ATOMS: atom_id res chain seq x y z
N MET A 1 -16.96 25.25 -27.25
CA MET A 1 -15.49 25.16 -27.12
C MET A 1 -15.12 23.94 -26.27
N ALA A 2 -14.32 23.05 -26.80
CA ALA A 2 -13.89 21.88 -26.05
C ALA A 2 -12.88 22.27 -24.95
N VAL A 3 -13.03 21.70 -23.76
CA VAL A 3 -12.09 21.89 -22.67
C VAL A 3 -11.05 20.77 -22.74
N THR A 4 -9.77 21.13 -22.81
CA THR A 4 -8.69 20.16 -22.78
C THR A 4 -8.38 19.77 -21.34
N THR A 5 -8.44 18.48 -21.04
CA THR A 5 -8.06 17.93 -19.73
C THR A 5 -6.64 17.42 -19.83
N TYR A 6 -5.80 17.85 -18.87
CA TYR A 6 -4.41 17.40 -18.76
C TYR A 6 -4.24 16.46 -17.60
N ILE A 7 -3.31 15.51 -17.77
CA ILE A 7 -2.81 14.67 -16.68
C ILE A 7 -1.40 15.15 -16.37
N VAL A 8 -1.13 15.31 -15.08
CA VAL A 8 0.18 15.77 -14.59
C VAL A 8 0.85 14.60 -13.85
N ASP A 9 2.09 14.31 -14.19
CA ASP A 9 2.86 13.26 -13.51
C ASP A 9 3.48 13.76 -12.19
N LYS A 10 4.22 12.90 -11.49
CA LYS A 10 4.85 13.24 -10.21
C LYS A 10 5.88 14.36 -10.30
N ASP A 11 6.43 14.60 -11.49
CA ASP A 11 7.46 15.60 -11.74
C ASP A 11 6.90 16.89 -12.36
N GLY A 12 5.58 16.99 -12.49
CA GLY A 12 4.91 18.17 -13.03
C GLY A 12 4.76 18.18 -14.54
N ASN A 13 5.14 17.11 -15.24
CA ASN A 13 4.98 17.01 -16.69
C ASN A 13 3.51 16.79 -17.04
N GLN A 14 3.03 17.46 -18.08
CA GLN A 14 1.63 17.42 -18.48
C GLN A 14 1.43 16.67 -19.81
N ALA A 15 0.34 15.93 -19.90
CA ALA A 15 -0.08 15.27 -21.15
C ALA A 15 -1.58 15.43 -21.34
N ASN A 16 -2.02 15.46 -22.61
CA ASN A 16 -3.45 15.50 -22.94
C ASN A 16 -4.08 14.15 -22.56
N ALA A 17 -5.09 14.19 -21.67
CA ALA A 17 -5.77 12.99 -21.17
C ALA A 17 -6.43 12.16 -22.29
N ALA A 18 -6.84 12.79 -23.39
CA ALA A 18 -7.51 12.10 -24.49
C ALA A 18 -6.54 11.28 -25.35
N SER A 19 -5.24 11.62 -25.37
CA SER A 19 -4.24 11.00 -26.26
C SER A 19 -3.13 10.25 -25.53
N VAL A 20 -3.06 10.34 -24.20
CA VAL A 20 -2.01 9.68 -23.43
C VAL A 20 -2.41 8.24 -23.09
N THR A 21 -1.44 7.33 -23.16
CA THR A 21 -1.59 5.98 -22.60
C THR A 21 -1.28 6.02 -21.10
N LYS A 22 -2.16 5.51 -20.28
CA LYS A 22 -2.04 5.58 -18.82
C LYS A 22 -2.40 4.25 -18.17
N PRO A 23 -1.96 4.01 -16.91
CA PRO A 23 -2.39 2.85 -16.14
C PRO A 23 -3.92 2.79 -16.01
N SER A 24 -4.46 1.57 -15.94
CA SER A 24 -5.91 1.33 -15.87
C SER A 24 -6.55 1.76 -14.55
N ASP A 25 -5.75 1.90 -13.49
CA ASP A 25 -6.22 2.36 -12.18
C ASP A 25 -5.35 3.51 -11.67
N ARG A 26 -5.74 4.09 -10.55
CA ARG A 26 -5.05 5.22 -9.92
C ARG A 26 -4.40 4.87 -8.60
N HIS A 27 -4.20 3.58 -8.32
CA HIS A 27 -3.64 3.13 -7.03
C HIS A 27 -2.27 3.76 -6.75
N PHE A 28 -1.45 3.93 -7.78
CA PHE A 28 -0.12 4.53 -7.66
C PHE A 28 -0.01 5.83 -8.44
N ARG A 29 -1.06 6.65 -8.39
CA ARG A 29 -1.12 7.94 -9.10
C ARG A 29 0.10 8.83 -8.78
N GLY A 30 0.58 8.82 -7.54
CA GLY A 30 1.76 9.57 -7.12
C GLY A 30 3.07 9.04 -7.67
N ALA A 31 3.08 7.86 -8.32
CA ALA A 31 4.26 7.25 -8.94
C ALA A 31 4.24 7.39 -10.47
N TRP A 32 3.26 8.05 -11.05
CA TRP A 32 3.15 8.21 -12.49
C TRP A 32 4.29 9.06 -13.05
N THR A 33 4.89 8.58 -14.14
CA THR A 33 5.93 9.29 -14.89
C THR A 33 5.53 9.34 -16.36
N LEU A 34 5.65 10.51 -16.95
CA LEU A 34 5.33 10.71 -18.37
C LEU A 34 6.60 10.55 -19.22
N ASP A 35 6.52 9.65 -20.20
CA ASP A 35 7.56 9.47 -21.23
C ASP A 35 6.89 9.53 -22.60
N GLY A 36 7.06 10.66 -23.30
CA GLY A 36 6.37 10.90 -24.56
C GLY A 36 4.85 10.99 -24.34
N SER A 37 4.11 10.03 -24.88
CA SER A 37 2.65 9.93 -24.72
C SER A 37 2.22 8.77 -23.83
N VAL A 38 3.16 8.17 -23.08
CA VAL A 38 2.91 7.02 -22.22
C VAL A 38 3.19 7.41 -20.76
N ILE A 39 2.23 7.11 -19.88
CA ILE A 39 2.41 7.23 -18.44
C ILE A 39 2.73 5.84 -17.88
N ALA A 40 3.90 5.72 -17.27
CA ALA A 40 4.34 4.54 -16.54
C ALA A 40 4.25 4.77 -15.03
N GLU A 41 4.32 3.70 -14.26
CA GLU A 41 4.36 3.75 -12.80
C GLU A 41 5.80 3.49 -12.35
N ASP A 42 6.43 4.49 -11.69
CA ASP A 42 7.77 4.34 -11.14
C ASP A 42 7.74 3.36 -9.97
N LEU A 43 8.38 2.21 -10.14
CA LEU A 43 8.31 1.11 -9.17
C LEU A 43 8.85 1.50 -7.79
N ALA A 44 9.97 2.22 -7.73
CA ALA A 44 10.53 2.64 -6.44
C ALA A 44 9.57 3.56 -5.69
N THR A 45 8.96 4.52 -6.38
CA THR A 45 7.97 5.43 -5.80
C THR A 45 6.69 4.66 -5.43
N ALA A 46 6.24 3.73 -6.26
CA ALA A 46 5.08 2.89 -5.99
C ALA A 46 5.29 2.04 -4.73
N LYS A 47 6.49 1.50 -4.51
CA LYS A 47 6.81 0.76 -3.27
C LYS A 47 6.68 1.64 -2.03
N GLU A 48 7.12 2.89 -2.09
CA GLU A 48 6.96 3.82 -0.96
C GLU A 48 5.49 4.15 -0.70
N ILE A 49 4.69 4.37 -1.74
CA ILE A 49 3.24 4.57 -1.63
C ILE A 49 2.58 3.32 -1.01
N PHE A 50 2.98 2.15 -1.44
CA PHE A 50 2.49 0.87 -0.94
C PHE A 50 2.78 0.70 0.57
N LYS A 51 4.01 1.00 0.99
CA LYS A 51 4.40 0.96 2.40
C LYS A 51 3.62 1.97 3.24
N ASP A 52 3.41 3.18 2.72
CA ASP A 52 2.63 4.20 3.42
C ASP A 52 1.17 3.75 3.59
N LYS A 53 0.60 3.08 2.59
CA LYS A 53 -0.73 2.51 2.70
C LYS A 53 -0.81 1.41 3.76
N ILE A 54 0.22 0.57 3.86
CA ILE A 54 0.33 -0.43 4.92
C ILE A 54 0.35 0.25 6.30
N ARG A 55 1.15 1.31 6.44
CA ARG A 55 1.26 2.06 7.70
C ARG A 55 -0.08 2.69 8.08
N GLU A 56 -0.81 3.21 7.12
CA GLU A 56 -2.16 3.76 7.32
C GLU A 56 -3.14 2.67 7.80
N VAL A 57 -3.17 1.52 7.11
CA VAL A 57 -4.09 0.43 7.41
C VAL A 57 -3.76 -0.25 8.73
N ARG A 58 -2.47 -0.44 9.06
CA ARG A 58 -2.06 -1.13 10.28
C ARG A 58 -2.35 -0.34 11.55
N LYS A 59 -2.43 0.98 11.48
CA LYS A 59 -2.61 1.83 12.68
C LYS A 59 -3.85 1.45 13.48
N PRO A 60 -5.07 1.42 12.92
CA PRO A 60 -6.24 0.99 13.68
C PRO A 60 -6.18 -0.48 14.10
N LEU A 61 -5.51 -1.33 13.31
CA LEU A 61 -5.34 -2.74 13.66
C LEU A 61 -4.44 -2.92 14.87
N LEU A 62 -3.36 -2.15 14.97
CA LEU A 62 -2.48 -2.14 16.14
C LEU A 62 -3.22 -1.62 17.37
N GLU A 63 -3.99 -0.55 17.24
CA GLU A 63 -4.80 0.00 18.32
C GLU A 63 -5.82 -1.01 18.83
N ALA A 64 -6.49 -1.73 17.94
CA ALA A 64 -7.44 -2.78 18.31
C ALA A 64 -6.73 -3.94 19.02
N GLU A 65 -5.53 -4.31 18.58
CA GLU A 65 -4.75 -5.39 19.18
C GLU A 65 -4.22 -5.01 20.57
N ASP A 66 -3.96 -3.72 20.83
CA ASP A 66 -3.61 -3.24 22.17
C ASP A 66 -4.74 -3.52 23.17
N VAL A 67 -6.00 -3.37 22.76
CA VAL A 67 -7.16 -3.69 23.58
C VAL A 67 -7.25 -5.20 23.85
N VAL A 68 -7.02 -6.01 22.81
CA VAL A 68 -7.00 -7.48 22.93
C VAL A 68 -5.92 -7.93 23.93
N TYR A 69 -4.72 -7.33 23.84
CA TYR A 69 -3.62 -7.62 24.77
C TYR A 69 -3.99 -7.25 26.21
N MET A 70 -4.56 -6.09 26.43
CA MET A 70 -4.98 -5.65 27.77
C MET A 70 -6.01 -6.59 28.39
N LYS A 71 -6.98 -7.04 27.61
CA LYS A 71 -7.98 -8.03 28.07
C LYS A 71 -7.33 -9.36 28.43
N ALA A 72 -6.38 -9.82 27.62
CA ALA A 72 -5.62 -11.05 27.87
C ALA A 72 -4.79 -10.93 29.15
N LEU A 73 -4.18 -9.76 29.38
CA LEU A 73 -3.40 -9.47 30.58
C LEU A 73 -4.27 -9.50 31.83
N GLU A 74 -5.44 -8.86 31.78
CA GLU A 74 -6.39 -8.86 32.90
C GLU A 74 -6.92 -10.26 33.22
N ALA A 75 -7.15 -11.08 32.19
CA ALA A 75 -7.62 -12.46 32.34
C ALA A 75 -6.48 -13.44 32.67
N ASP A 76 -5.23 -12.98 32.67
CA ASP A 76 -4.03 -13.81 32.83
C ASP A 76 -4.01 -15.01 31.86
N ASP A 77 -4.41 -14.73 30.61
CA ASP A 77 -4.46 -15.72 29.53
C ASP A 77 -3.15 -15.70 28.73
N ALA A 78 -2.23 -16.62 29.06
CA ALA A 78 -0.90 -16.67 28.45
C ALA A 78 -0.97 -16.90 26.93
N THR A 79 -1.88 -17.74 26.46
CA THR A 79 -2.06 -18.04 25.03
C THR A 79 -2.55 -16.80 24.28
N ALA A 80 -3.55 -16.12 24.81
CA ALA A 80 -4.08 -14.90 24.20
C ALA A 80 -3.04 -13.78 24.18
N LYS A 81 -2.23 -13.63 25.24
CA LYS A 81 -1.12 -12.67 25.27
C LYS A 81 -0.10 -12.95 24.17
N THR A 82 0.31 -14.20 24.02
CA THR A 82 1.27 -14.61 22.99
C THR A 82 0.72 -14.36 21.58
N ASN A 83 -0.55 -14.71 21.34
CA ASN A 83 -1.19 -14.49 20.03
C ASN A 83 -1.24 -12.99 19.70
N SER A 84 -1.57 -12.15 20.68
CA SER A 84 -1.62 -10.70 20.48
C SER A 84 -0.24 -10.11 20.17
N VAL A 85 0.79 -10.52 20.90
CA VAL A 85 2.18 -10.09 20.65
C VAL A 85 2.62 -10.46 19.23
N ASN A 86 2.30 -11.69 18.80
CA ASN A 86 2.65 -12.15 17.44
C ASN A 86 1.92 -11.37 16.36
N LYS A 87 0.65 -11.04 16.54
CA LYS A 87 -0.11 -10.21 15.61
C LYS A 87 0.45 -8.79 15.51
N LYS A 88 0.78 -8.18 16.64
CA LYS A 88 1.41 -6.85 16.67
C LYS A 88 2.74 -6.85 15.95
N LYS A 89 3.56 -7.88 16.15
CA LYS A 89 4.84 -8.02 15.47
C LYS A 89 4.65 -8.11 13.96
N ALA A 90 3.71 -8.94 13.50
CA ALA A 90 3.40 -9.07 12.08
C ALA A 90 2.94 -7.74 11.47
N LEU A 91 2.11 -6.98 12.17
CA LEU A 91 1.67 -5.66 11.73
C LEU A 91 2.82 -4.66 11.66
N ARG A 92 3.71 -4.66 12.65
CA ARG A 92 4.88 -3.76 12.65
C ARG A 92 5.85 -4.10 11.53
N ASP A 93 6.03 -5.38 11.22
CA ASP A 93 6.98 -5.84 10.20
C ASP A 93 6.41 -5.77 8.78
N ALA A 94 5.10 -5.60 8.61
CA ALA A 94 4.44 -5.65 7.31
C ALA A 94 5.06 -4.70 6.26
N PRO A 95 5.42 -3.43 6.56
CA PRO A 95 6.05 -2.56 5.56
C PRO A 95 7.44 -3.02 5.12
N ALA A 96 8.11 -3.85 5.91
CA ALA A 96 9.45 -4.36 5.62
C ALA A 96 9.42 -5.74 4.96
N ALA A 97 8.27 -6.22 4.51
CA ALA A 97 8.13 -7.55 3.92
C ALA A 97 9.04 -7.72 2.70
N LYS A 98 9.72 -8.87 2.63
CA LYS A 98 10.62 -9.20 1.53
C LYS A 98 9.91 -9.18 0.16
N ALA A 99 8.65 -9.63 0.10
CA ALA A 99 7.87 -9.63 -1.12
C ALA A 99 7.73 -8.22 -1.73
N ILE A 100 7.68 -7.17 -0.90
CA ILE A 100 7.66 -5.77 -1.36
C ILE A 100 9.01 -5.40 -1.96
N THR A 101 10.09 -5.69 -1.24
CA THR A 101 11.46 -5.38 -1.69
C THR A 101 11.79 -6.10 -2.98
N ASP A 102 11.40 -7.37 -3.10
CA ASP A 102 11.70 -8.22 -4.25
C ASP A 102 10.77 -8.02 -5.44
N ALA A 103 9.65 -7.29 -5.28
CA ALA A 103 8.72 -7.03 -6.37
C ALA A 103 9.41 -6.27 -7.52
N LYS A 104 9.29 -6.78 -8.74
CA LYS A 104 9.91 -6.20 -9.94
C LYS A 104 8.90 -5.54 -10.87
N THR A 105 7.61 -5.75 -10.60
CA THR A 105 6.50 -5.18 -11.38
C THR A 105 5.44 -4.65 -10.42
N ILE A 106 4.56 -3.79 -10.94
CA ILE A 106 3.43 -3.27 -10.17
C ILE A 106 2.48 -4.41 -9.78
N ALA A 107 2.27 -5.39 -10.67
CA ALA A 107 1.43 -6.55 -10.36
C ALA A 107 1.99 -7.38 -9.21
N GLU A 108 3.31 -7.61 -9.18
CA GLU A 108 3.98 -8.29 -8.07
C GLU A 108 3.88 -7.49 -6.78
N LEU A 109 4.01 -6.17 -6.86
CA LEU A 109 3.87 -5.29 -5.71
C LEU A 109 2.46 -5.38 -5.11
N LYS A 110 1.42 -5.32 -5.92
CA LYS A 110 0.03 -5.49 -5.47
C LYS A 110 -0.18 -6.84 -4.82
N ALA A 111 0.39 -7.90 -5.38
CA ALA A 111 0.32 -9.26 -4.85
C ALA A 111 1.06 -9.43 -3.52
N ALA A 112 1.96 -8.52 -3.18
CA ALA A 112 2.69 -8.54 -1.91
C ALA A 112 1.85 -8.11 -0.69
N TRP A 113 0.62 -7.62 -0.90
CA TRP A 113 -0.27 -7.28 0.20
C TRP A 113 -0.67 -8.54 0.97
N ASP A 114 -0.32 -8.60 2.25
CA ASP A 114 -0.62 -9.75 3.10
C ASP A 114 -2.02 -9.62 3.70
N THR A 115 -2.99 -10.27 3.07
CA THR A 115 -4.39 -10.23 3.51
C THR A 115 -4.61 -10.90 4.87
N SER A 116 -3.74 -11.84 5.26
CA SER A 116 -3.83 -12.50 6.57
C SER A 116 -3.45 -11.57 7.73
N VAL A 117 -2.63 -10.57 7.46
CA VAL A 117 -2.16 -9.59 8.45
C VAL A 117 -2.94 -8.28 8.38
N LEU A 118 -3.19 -7.78 7.17
CA LEU A 118 -3.73 -6.44 6.93
C LEU A 118 -5.21 -6.43 6.54
N GLY A 119 -5.79 -7.59 6.27
CA GLY A 119 -7.15 -7.68 5.75
C GLY A 119 -7.22 -7.47 4.24
N ALA A 120 -8.39 -7.15 3.72
CA ALA A 120 -8.61 -7.04 2.28
C ALA A 120 -7.66 -6.04 1.62
N SER A 121 -7.13 -6.41 0.44
CA SER A 121 -6.22 -5.54 -0.30
C SER A 121 -6.99 -4.38 -0.94
N PRO A 122 -6.52 -3.12 -0.79
CA PRO A 122 -7.08 -1.98 -1.50
C PRO A 122 -6.72 -1.99 -2.99
N TYR A 123 -5.85 -2.90 -3.41
CA TYR A 123 -5.36 -3.04 -4.78
C TYR A 123 -5.97 -4.24 -5.52
N ALA A 124 -6.86 -4.97 -4.87
CA ALA A 124 -7.52 -6.12 -5.47
C ALA A 124 -8.64 -5.71 -6.45
#